data_416fda7ff5c9259a06f3399eeae06de9
#
_entry.id   416fda7ff5c9259a06f3399eeae06de9
#
_cell.length_a   1.000
_cell.length_b   1.000
_cell.length_c   1.000
_cell.angle_alpha   90.00
_cell.angle_beta   90.00
_cell.angle_gamma   90.00
#
_symmetry.space_group_name_H-M   'P 1'
#
loop_
_entity.id
_entity.type
_entity.pdbx_description
1 polymer ?
#
loop_
_entity_poly.entity_id
_entity_poly.type
_entity_poly.pdbx_seq_one_letter_code
_entity_poly.pdbx_strand_id
1 'polypeptide(L)'
;MDLSIVVPLYNEAESLPELKAWIDASLKDFTYELIFVDDGSTDGSWDVIQGIAGPSVHGIRFRRNYGKSAALYEGFAAAKGDIVVTMDADLQDSPEEIPEMVRMIREEGYDLVSGWKQHRKDNALTKNLPSKLYNWTARKVTGIRLHDMNCGLKAYRQEVVKNIEVYSEMHRYIPYLAKNAGFDKIGEKPVHHQKRKFGVSKFGMNRFVNGFLDLMSLWFLSRFGGKPMHFFGTSGILMFLVGFVMTVWIIAAKLYHQANGLKFRAVTDQPLFYLALLAVVLGVMLFLAGFLGEMVSSSATERNNYQIKERI
;
A
#
# COMPACT_ATOMS: atom_id res chain seq x y z
N MET A 1 7.03 26.26 10.16
CA MET A 1 8.10 25.31 9.79
C MET A 1 7.82 24.85 8.39
N ASP A 2 8.80 24.96 7.49
CA ASP A 2 8.54 24.68 6.06
C ASP A 2 8.37 23.18 5.80
N LEU A 3 9.26 22.36 6.33
CA LEU A 3 9.35 20.95 5.96
C LEU A 3 9.42 20.02 7.18
N SER A 4 8.83 18.83 7.05
CA SER A 4 9.11 17.66 7.89
C SER A 4 9.64 16.55 7.01
N ILE A 5 10.86 16.11 7.26
CA ILE A 5 11.48 14.99 6.54
C ILE A 5 11.30 13.72 7.37
N VAL A 6 10.50 12.79 6.88
CA VAL A 6 10.20 11.52 7.55
C VAL A 6 11.05 10.41 6.94
N VAL A 7 11.90 9.79 7.76
CA VAL A 7 12.83 8.74 7.34
C VAL A 7 12.54 7.46 8.13
N PRO A 8 11.74 6.53 7.59
CA PRO A 8 11.58 5.21 8.16
C PRO A 8 12.86 4.39 7.97
N LEU A 9 13.29 3.67 9.00
CA LEU A 9 14.52 2.88 8.94
C LEU A 9 14.43 1.57 9.73
N TYR A 10 15.24 0.60 9.32
CA TYR A 10 15.44 -0.65 10.02
C TYR A 10 16.83 -1.23 9.73
N ASN A 11 17.72 -1.21 10.72
CA ASN A 11 19.13 -1.61 10.61
C ASN A 11 19.88 -0.83 9.51
N GLU A 12 20.06 0.47 9.74
CA GLU A 12 20.71 1.40 8.81
C GLU A 12 21.69 2.33 9.56
N ALA A 13 22.31 1.86 10.66
CA ALA A 13 23.20 2.68 11.53
C ALA A 13 24.31 3.39 10.75
N GLU A 14 24.89 2.73 9.74
CA GLU A 14 26.05 3.25 8.99
C GLU A 14 25.68 4.44 8.08
N SER A 15 24.44 4.49 7.59
CA SER A 15 23.98 5.50 6.62
C SER A 15 23.48 6.80 7.27
N LEU A 16 22.99 6.75 8.51
CA LEU A 16 22.29 7.86 9.15
C LEU A 16 23.12 9.14 9.29
N PRO A 17 24.41 9.10 9.72
CA PRO A 17 25.21 10.31 9.83
C PRO A 17 25.43 11.00 8.49
N GLU A 18 25.71 10.21 7.44
CA GLU A 18 25.92 10.73 6.08
C GLU A 18 24.62 11.29 5.51
N LEU A 19 23.48 10.59 5.73
CA LEU A 19 22.17 11.05 5.29
C LEU A 19 21.81 12.41 5.92
N LYS A 20 22.01 12.55 7.24
CA LYS A 20 21.77 13.82 7.93
C LYS A 20 22.61 14.94 7.35
N ALA A 21 23.91 14.72 7.19
CA ALA A 21 24.81 15.73 6.62
C ALA A 21 24.40 16.12 5.19
N TRP A 22 23.93 15.16 4.39
CA TRP A 22 23.46 15.42 3.04
C TRP A 22 22.15 16.21 3.01
N ILE A 23 21.21 15.89 3.89
CA ILE A 23 19.96 16.65 4.06
C ILE A 23 20.29 18.10 4.50
N ASP A 24 21.15 18.28 5.51
CA ASP A 24 21.57 19.60 5.98
C ASP A 24 22.17 20.45 4.85
N ALA A 25 22.99 19.82 4.00
CA ALA A 25 23.61 20.50 2.86
C ALA A 25 22.59 20.88 1.79
N SER A 26 21.56 20.06 1.57
CA SER A 26 20.59 20.24 0.51
C SER A 26 19.45 21.21 0.87
N LEU A 27 19.17 21.40 2.17
CA LEU A 27 18.01 22.16 2.67
C LEU A 27 18.38 23.42 3.45
N LYS A 28 19.52 24.04 3.17
CA LYS A 28 20.02 25.24 3.86
C LYS A 28 19.06 26.42 3.88
N ASP A 29 18.23 26.53 2.85
CA ASP A 29 17.30 27.63 2.65
C ASP A 29 15.90 27.36 3.23
N PHE A 30 15.72 26.22 3.92
CA PHE A 30 14.45 25.82 4.51
C PHE A 30 14.54 25.66 6.03
N THR A 31 13.46 26.02 6.72
CA THR A 31 13.26 25.59 8.11
C THR A 31 12.66 24.21 8.14
N TYR A 32 13.36 23.23 8.68
CA TYR A 32 12.90 21.85 8.66
C TYR A 32 13.13 21.09 9.95
N GLU A 33 12.36 20.04 10.13
CA GLU A 33 12.60 18.97 11.11
C GLU A 33 12.87 17.65 10.37
N LEU A 34 13.72 16.83 10.97
CA LEU A 34 14.05 15.49 10.52
C LEU A 34 13.52 14.49 11.54
N ILE A 35 12.64 13.61 11.11
CA ILE A 35 11.97 12.62 11.96
C ILE A 35 12.43 11.23 11.52
N PHE A 36 13.33 10.65 12.29
CA PHE A 36 13.74 9.26 12.14
C PHE A 36 12.74 8.34 12.84
N VAL A 37 12.23 7.36 12.12
CA VAL A 37 11.33 6.34 12.70
C VAL A 37 12.01 4.99 12.63
N ASP A 38 12.57 4.56 13.74
CA ASP A 38 13.27 3.28 13.90
C ASP A 38 12.27 2.14 14.11
N ASP A 39 12.14 1.29 13.12
CA ASP A 39 11.24 0.15 13.11
C ASP A 39 11.79 -1.06 13.90
N GLY A 40 12.31 -0.79 15.10
CA GLY A 40 12.82 -1.81 16.02
C GLY A 40 14.17 -2.38 15.63
N SER A 41 15.11 -1.54 15.19
CA SER A 41 16.47 -1.95 14.81
C SER A 41 17.24 -2.65 15.92
N THR A 42 18.19 -3.50 15.52
CA THR A 42 19.05 -4.30 16.39
C THR A 42 20.55 -4.04 16.18
N ASP A 43 20.90 -3.12 15.26
CA ASP A 43 22.27 -2.83 14.82
C ASP A 43 22.89 -1.56 15.43
N GLY A 44 22.26 -0.94 16.42
CA GLY A 44 22.73 0.34 16.99
C GLY A 44 22.21 1.58 16.24
N SER A 45 21.32 1.46 15.27
CA SER A 45 20.69 2.61 14.59
C SER A 45 20.10 3.61 15.58
N TRP A 46 19.47 3.13 16.66
CA TRP A 46 18.89 3.98 17.67
C TRP A 46 19.94 4.82 18.43
N ASP A 47 21.08 4.23 18.75
CA ASP A 47 22.15 4.94 19.47
C ASP A 47 22.72 6.07 18.58
N VAL A 48 22.81 5.84 17.27
CA VAL A 48 23.18 6.88 16.30
C VAL A 48 22.15 8.00 16.29
N ILE A 49 20.84 7.67 16.23
CA ILE A 49 19.77 8.68 16.28
C ILE A 49 19.85 9.51 17.53
N GLN A 50 20.04 8.89 18.72
CA GLN A 50 20.20 9.59 19.98
C GLN A 50 21.41 10.55 19.96
N GLY A 51 22.50 10.13 19.32
CA GLY A 51 23.72 10.94 19.21
C GLY A 51 23.59 12.17 18.32
N ILE A 52 22.66 12.16 17.34
CA ILE A 52 22.39 13.27 16.41
C ILE A 52 21.08 14.01 16.69
N ALA A 53 20.35 13.60 17.73
CA ALA A 53 19.11 14.25 18.16
C ALA A 53 19.34 15.70 18.61
N GLY A 54 18.37 16.56 18.34
CA GLY A 54 18.46 17.97 18.66
C GLY A 54 17.15 18.71 18.37
N PRO A 55 17.14 20.05 18.40
CA PRO A 55 15.92 20.82 18.22
C PRO A 55 15.18 20.58 16.90
N SER A 56 15.93 20.20 15.84
CA SER A 56 15.39 19.90 14.50
C SER A 56 15.48 18.42 14.13
N VAL A 57 15.97 17.53 15.01
CA VAL A 57 16.11 16.11 14.75
C VAL A 57 15.42 15.31 15.84
N HIS A 58 14.40 14.57 15.46
CA HIS A 58 13.56 13.79 16.35
C HIS A 58 13.66 12.30 16.01
N GLY A 59 13.53 11.44 17.01
CA GLY A 59 13.50 10.00 16.85
C GLY A 59 12.23 9.39 17.43
N ILE A 60 11.70 8.39 16.76
CA ILE A 60 10.62 7.52 17.23
C ILE A 60 11.11 6.09 17.10
N ARG A 61 11.07 5.28 18.18
CA ARG A 61 11.51 3.90 18.18
C ARG A 61 10.38 2.94 18.51
N PHE A 62 10.18 1.94 17.65
CA PHE A 62 9.27 0.86 17.92
C PHE A 62 9.88 -0.23 18.81
N ARG A 63 9.06 -0.96 19.54
CA ARG A 63 9.52 -2.10 20.36
C ARG A 63 9.93 -3.31 19.53
N ARG A 64 9.39 -3.47 18.32
CA ARG A 64 9.69 -4.51 17.34
C ARG A 64 9.44 -3.98 15.93
N ASN A 65 9.86 -4.73 14.93
CA ASN A 65 9.53 -4.40 13.54
C ASN A 65 8.02 -4.58 13.26
N TYR A 66 7.39 -3.49 12.81
CA TYR A 66 5.98 -3.42 12.38
C TYR A 66 5.85 -3.16 10.88
N GLY A 67 6.96 -2.84 10.20
CA GLY A 67 7.01 -2.54 8.78
C GLY A 67 6.95 -1.05 8.43
N LYS A 68 7.36 -0.75 7.19
CA LYS A 68 7.54 0.63 6.70
C LYS A 68 6.26 1.47 6.78
N SER A 69 5.09 0.88 6.57
CA SER A 69 3.82 1.59 6.66
C SER A 69 3.55 2.14 8.06
N ALA A 70 3.82 1.33 9.09
CA ALA A 70 3.68 1.75 10.48
C ALA A 70 4.63 2.91 10.81
N ALA A 71 5.89 2.81 10.37
CA ALA A 71 6.87 3.86 10.55
C ALA A 71 6.48 5.17 9.87
N LEU A 72 5.95 5.09 8.65
CA LEU A 72 5.43 6.27 7.95
C LEU A 72 4.21 6.87 8.65
N TYR A 73 3.29 6.05 9.13
CA TYR A 73 2.11 6.53 9.86
C TYR A 73 2.48 7.35 11.09
N GLU A 74 3.38 6.84 11.93
CA GLU A 74 3.85 7.57 13.12
C GLU A 74 4.67 8.81 12.75
N GLY A 75 5.48 8.73 11.69
CA GLY A 75 6.21 9.88 11.16
C GLY A 75 5.26 10.97 10.64
N PHE A 76 4.19 10.60 9.94
CA PHE A 76 3.15 11.53 9.48
C PHE A 76 2.36 12.15 10.64
N ALA A 77 2.07 11.36 11.67
CA ALA A 77 1.41 11.86 12.87
C ALA A 77 2.27 12.91 13.59
N ALA A 78 3.59 12.69 13.66
CA ALA A 78 4.54 13.59 14.32
C ALA A 78 4.88 14.84 13.51
N ALA A 79 4.80 14.79 12.18
CA ALA A 79 5.17 15.86 11.25
C ALA A 79 4.38 17.17 11.49
N LYS A 80 5.11 18.31 11.57
CA LYS A 80 4.56 19.65 11.84
C LYS A 80 4.77 20.63 10.69
N GLY A 81 5.63 20.29 9.71
CA GLY A 81 5.93 21.15 8.56
C GLY A 81 4.74 21.26 7.60
N ASP A 82 4.63 22.38 6.89
CA ASP A 82 3.60 22.62 5.88
C ASP A 82 3.67 21.63 4.72
N ILE A 83 4.88 21.16 4.41
CA ILE A 83 5.15 20.10 3.45
C ILE A 83 5.90 18.96 4.15
N VAL A 84 5.41 17.76 3.96
CA VAL A 84 6.02 16.53 4.49
C VAL A 84 6.73 15.80 3.35
N VAL A 85 7.97 15.38 3.59
CA VAL A 85 8.75 14.62 2.62
C VAL A 85 9.11 13.27 3.22
N THR A 86 8.88 12.20 2.48
CA THR A 86 9.39 10.87 2.84
C THR A 86 10.62 10.53 2.02
N MET A 87 11.60 9.86 2.61
CA MET A 87 12.74 9.30 1.91
C MET A 87 13.28 8.06 2.63
N ASP A 88 13.98 7.21 1.89
CA ASP A 88 14.59 6.00 2.46
C ASP A 88 15.96 6.33 3.10
N ALA A 89 16.34 5.58 4.14
CA ALA A 89 17.58 5.82 4.88
C ALA A 89 18.85 5.30 4.18
N ASP A 90 18.72 4.59 3.05
CA ASP A 90 19.79 3.82 2.39
C ASP A 90 20.69 4.62 1.43
N LEU A 91 20.59 5.95 1.43
CA LEU A 91 21.34 6.89 0.58
C LEU A 91 21.11 6.71 -0.93
N GLN A 92 20.05 6.02 -1.34
CA GLN A 92 19.75 5.83 -2.77
C GLN A 92 18.99 7.00 -3.38
N ASP A 93 18.16 7.68 -2.59
CA ASP A 93 17.39 8.85 -3.02
C ASP A 93 18.12 10.14 -2.65
N SER A 94 18.20 11.10 -3.61
CA SER A 94 18.93 12.37 -3.41
C SER A 94 18.05 13.41 -2.70
N PRO A 95 18.45 13.95 -1.53
CA PRO A 95 17.78 15.08 -0.89
C PRO A 95 17.81 16.37 -1.74
N GLU A 96 18.74 16.49 -2.70
CA GLU A 96 18.86 17.65 -3.61
C GLU A 96 17.62 17.82 -4.51
N GLU A 97 16.80 16.78 -4.63
CA GLU A 97 15.54 16.83 -5.39
C GLU A 97 14.39 17.48 -4.63
N ILE A 98 14.51 17.59 -3.30
CA ILE A 98 13.45 18.09 -2.41
C ILE A 98 13.06 19.55 -2.71
N PRO A 99 13.99 20.50 -2.91
CA PRO A 99 13.63 21.88 -3.18
C PRO A 99 12.70 22.04 -4.39
N GLU A 100 12.96 21.31 -5.47
CA GLU A 100 12.10 21.35 -6.66
C GLU A 100 10.73 20.70 -6.42
N MET A 101 10.67 19.59 -5.67
CA MET A 101 9.38 18.99 -5.30
C MET A 101 8.55 19.93 -4.42
N VAL A 102 9.19 20.68 -3.53
CA VAL A 102 8.57 21.73 -2.70
C VAL A 102 8.03 22.85 -3.59
N ARG A 103 8.82 23.30 -4.58
CA ARG A 103 8.38 24.31 -5.54
C ARG A 103 7.13 23.87 -6.30
N MET A 104 7.11 22.63 -6.79
CA MET A 104 5.94 22.07 -7.48
C MET A 104 4.69 22.11 -6.59
N ILE A 105 4.83 21.80 -5.30
CA ILE A 105 3.70 21.86 -4.36
C ILE A 105 3.26 23.31 -4.11
N ARG A 106 4.21 24.23 -3.83
CA ARG A 106 3.89 25.61 -3.46
C ARG A 106 3.41 26.45 -4.63
N GLU A 107 4.07 26.36 -5.79
CA GLU A 107 3.82 27.24 -6.93
C GLU A 107 2.85 26.61 -7.94
N GLU A 108 2.98 25.31 -8.20
CA GLU A 108 2.13 24.63 -9.17
C GLU A 108 0.88 24.01 -8.49
N GLY A 109 0.83 24.00 -7.16
CA GLY A 109 -0.32 23.58 -6.37
C GLY A 109 -0.59 22.08 -6.39
N TYR A 110 0.45 21.24 -6.52
CA TYR A 110 0.31 19.79 -6.35
C TYR A 110 -0.02 19.44 -4.89
N ASP A 111 -0.84 18.42 -4.70
CA ASP A 111 -1.13 17.85 -3.38
C ASP A 111 -0.04 16.85 -2.97
N LEU A 112 0.47 16.11 -3.96
CA LEU A 112 1.51 15.12 -3.81
C LEU A 112 2.41 15.11 -5.04
N VAL A 113 3.73 15.06 -4.83
CA VAL A 113 4.73 14.85 -5.89
C VAL A 113 5.53 13.60 -5.57
N SER A 114 5.53 12.61 -6.48
CA SER A 114 6.31 11.38 -6.35
C SER A 114 7.59 11.47 -7.17
N GLY A 115 8.69 10.98 -6.63
CA GLY A 115 9.90 10.78 -7.42
C GLY A 115 9.71 9.67 -8.46
N TRP A 116 10.37 9.81 -9.61
CA TRP A 116 10.44 8.80 -10.65
C TRP A 116 11.90 8.43 -10.96
N LYS A 117 12.28 7.20 -10.58
CA LYS A 117 13.61 6.64 -10.84
C LYS A 117 13.75 6.24 -12.31
N GLN A 118 13.96 7.23 -13.20
CA GLN A 118 13.99 7.03 -14.66
C GLN A 118 15.10 6.08 -15.09
N HIS A 119 16.30 6.21 -14.50
CA HIS A 119 17.47 5.39 -14.79
C HIS A 119 17.85 4.55 -13.58
N ARG A 120 17.20 3.40 -13.40
CA ARG A 120 17.61 2.43 -12.37
C ARG A 120 18.91 1.78 -12.77
N LYS A 121 19.97 1.94 -11.96
CA LYS A 121 21.27 1.28 -12.14
C LYS A 121 21.27 -0.19 -11.66
N ASP A 122 20.09 -0.82 -11.53
CA ASP A 122 19.90 -2.22 -11.13
C ASP A 122 19.91 -3.17 -12.36
N ASN A 123 20.22 -4.48 -12.14
CA ASN A 123 20.22 -5.49 -13.20
C ASN A 123 18.88 -5.56 -13.95
N ALA A 124 18.96 -5.31 -15.26
CA ALA A 124 17.82 -5.01 -16.15
C ALA A 124 16.80 -6.16 -16.29
N LEU A 125 17.23 -7.43 -16.27
CA LEU A 125 16.39 -8.57 -16.61
C LEU A 125 15.56 -9.11 -15.43
N THR A 126 16.07 -9.09 -14.19
CA THR A 126 15.42 -9.70 -13.04
C THR A 126 14.53 -8.74 -12.26
N LYS A 127 14.76 -7.41 -12.37
CA LYS A 127 14.02 -6.40 -11.59
C LYS A 127 13.12 -5.50 -12.44
N ASN A 128 13.48 -5.20 -13.68
CA ASN A 128 12.78 -4.18 -14.48
C ASN A 128 11.47 -4.69 -15.12
N LEU A 129 11.41 -5.94 -15.58
CA LEU A 129 10.20 -6.48 -16.22
C LEU A 129 9.04 -6.66 -15.22
N PRO A 130 9.25 -7.29 -14.05
CA PRO A 130 8.21 -7.37 -13.02
C PRO A 130 7.75 -6.00 -12.51
N SER A 131 8.69 -5.04 -12.37
CA SER A 131 8.37 -3.68 -11.94
C SER A 131 7.52 -2.92 -12.97
N LYS A 132 7.80 -3.08 -14.28
CA LYS A 132 7.01 -2.47 -15.35
C LYS A 132 5.58 -3.03 -15.40
N LEU A 133 5.42 -4.35 -15.28
CA LEU A 133 4.12 -5.00 -15.24
C LEU A 133 3.33 -4.54 -14.00
N TYR A 134 3.98 -4.51 -12.84
CA TYR A 134 3.38 -4.02 -11.61
C TYR A 134 2.87 -2.58 -11.76
N ASN A 135 3.72 -1.66 -12.20
CA ASN A 135 3.34 -0.26 -12.38
C ASN A 135 2.25 -0.06 -13.44
N TRP A 136 2.26 -0.86 -14.51
CA TRP A 136 1.20 -0.84 -15.53
C TRP A 136 -0.15 -1.27 -14.93
N THR A 137 -0.17 -2.37 -14.17
CA THR A 137 -1.39 -2.87 -13.51
C THR A 137 -1.85 -1.89 -12.44
N ALA A 138 -0.94 -1.37 -11.62
CA ALA A 138 -1.26 -0.37 -10.61
C ALA A 138 -1.90 0.89 -11.23
N ARG A 139 -1.36 1.39 -12.35
CA ARG A 139 -1.96 2.52 -13.09
C ARG A 139 -3.38 2.23 -13.58
N LYS A 140 -3.63 1.02 -14.12
CA LYS A 140 -4.98 0.63 -14.57
C LYS A 140 -5.97 0.52 -13.42
N VAL A 141 -5.52 0.01 -12.30
CA VAL A 141 -6.35 -0.23 -11.11
C VAL A 141 -6.65 1.07 -10.37
N THR A 142 -5.63 1.91 -10.13
CA THR A 142 -5.78 3.15 -9.37
C THR A 142 -6.23 4.34 -10.19
N GLY A 143 -6.07 4.28 -11.50
CA GLY A 143 -6.31 5.43 -12.40
C GLY A 143 -5.32 6.57 -12.21
N ILE A 144 -4.15 6.32 -11.58
CA ILE A 144 -3.10 7.30 -11.33
C ILE A 144 -1.98 7.10 -12.36
N ARG A 145 -1.59 8.18 -13.04
CA ARG A 145 -0.59 8.13 -14.13
C ARG A 145 0.83 8.36 -13.61
N LEU A 146 1.31 7.54 -12.67
CA LEU A 146 2.70 7.55 -12.22
C LEU A 146 3.50 6.45 -12.90
N HIS A 147 4.76 6.74 -13.25
CA HIS A 147 5.69 5.74 -13.79
C HIS A 147 6.28 4.87 -12.68
N ASP A 148 6.48 5.44 -11.49
CA ASP A 148 7.02 4.73 -10.32
C ASP A 148 6.18 4.97 -9.07
N MET A 149 5.26 4.05 -8.77
CA MET A 149 4.44 4.08 -7.55
C MET A 149 5.27 3.82 -6.28
N ASN A 150 6.40 3.12 -6.43
CA ASN A 150 7.20 2.60 -5.32
C ASN A 150 8.39 3.49 -4.91
N CYS A 151 8.56 4.67 -5.52
CA CYS A 151 9.63 5.58 -5.11
C CYS A 151 9.49 5.96 -3.64
N GLY A 152 10.57 5.87 -2.86
CA GLY A 152 10.60 6.27 -1.43
C GLY A 152 10.51 7.78 -1.27
N LEU A 153 11.13 8.52 -2.18
CA LEU A 153 11.13 9.97 -2.18
C LEU A 153 9.81 10.52 -2.70
N LYS A 154 9.02 11.11 -1.82
CA LYS A 154 7.76 11.78 -2.13
C LYS A 154 7.60 13.01 -1.24
N ALA A 155 6.99 14.06 -1.80
CA ALA A 155 6.61 15.26 -1.06
C ALA A 155 5.08 15.40 -1.06
N TYR A 156 4.53 15.87 0.04
CA TYR A 156 3.09 15.98 0.28
C TYR A 156 2.76 17.31 0.94
N ARG A 157 1.61 17.88 0.66
CA ARG A 157 1.01 18.86 1.58
C ARG A 157 0.74 18.19 2.92
N GLN A 158 0.89 18.90 4.02
CA GLN A 158 0.60 18.36 5.36
C GLN A 158 -0.82 17.79 5.44
N GLU A 159 -1.80 18.46 4.84
CA GLU A 159 -3.19 18.00 4.81
C GLU A 159 -3.33 16.57 4.25
N VAL A 160 -2.56 16.23 3.21
CA VAL A 160 -2.59 14.88 2.61
C VAL A 160 -2.24 13.83 3.66
N VAL A 161 -1.08 13.97 4.31
CA VAL A 161 -0.59 12.98 5.26
C VAL A 161 -1.43 12.90 6.54
N LYS A 162 -2.11 13.99 6.90
CA LYS A 162 -3.02 14.02 8.06
C LYS A 162 -4.39 13.41 7.78
N ASN A 163 -4.78 13.25 6.51
CA ASN A 163 -6.08 12.73 6.11
C ASN A 163 -6.00 11.32 5.47
N ILE A 164 -4.82 10.71 5.41
CA ILE A 164 -4.66 9.34 4.93
C ILE A 164 -4.21 8.41 6.05
N GLU A 165 -4.65 7.18 5.98
CA GLU A 165 -4.27 6.12 6.89
C GLU A 165 -3.35 5.13 6.17
N VAL A 166 -2.10 4.99 6.63
CA VAL A 166 -1.10 4.11 6.02
C VAL A 166 -0.91 2.89 6.90
N TYR A 167 -1.38 1.72 6.45
CA TYR A 167 -1.31 0.46 7.21
C TYR A 167 -0.86 -0.71 6.32
N SER A 168 -0.46 -1.83 6.89
CA SER A 168 -0.01 -3.02 6.17
C SER A 168 1.05 -2.67 5.10
N GLU A 169 0.86 -3.05 3.84
CA GLU A 169 1.75 -2.72 2.71
C GLU A 169 1.33 -1.45 1.94
N MET A 170 0.45 -0.61 2.53
CA MET A 170 -0.12 0.57 1.86
C MET A 170 0.89 1.70 1.61
N HIS A 171 2.10 1.64 2.17
CA HIS A 171 3.16 2.62 1.87
C HIS A 171 3.47 2.75 0.37
N ARG A 172 3.20 1.71 -0.42
CA ARG A 172 3.36 1.71 -1.88
C ARG A 172 2.24 2.45 -2.59
N TYR A 173 1.09 2.57 -1.94
CA TYR A 173 -0.15 3.08 -2.51
C TYR A 173 -0.59 4.41 -1.91
N ILE A 174 0.33 5.14 -1.26
CA ILE A 174 0.04 6.46 -0.70
C ILE A 174 -0.58 7.41 -1.75
N PRO A 175 -0.12 7.46 -3.02
CA PRO A 175 -0.80 8.26 -4.03
C PRO A 175 -2.27 7.88 -4.25
N TYR A 176 -2.58 6.59 -4.15
CA TYR A 176 -3.96 6.09 -4.24
C TYR A 176 -4.78 6.48 -2.99
N LEU A 177 -4.20 6.36 -1.80
CA LEU A 177 -4.86 6.79 -0.56
C LEU A 177 -5.15 8.30 -0.59
N ALA A 178 -4.20 9.11 -1.06
CA ALA A 178 -4.37 10.55 -1.25
C ALA A 178 -5.53 10.86 -2.21
N LYS A 179 -5.56 10.21 -3.37
CA LYS A 179 -6.65 10.36 -4.34
C LYS A 179 -8.01 10.00 -3.76
N ASN A 180 -8.11 8.90 -3.01
CA ASN A 180 -9.36 8.49 -2.36
C ASN A 180 -9.80 9.46 -1.26
N ALA A 181 -8.86 10.16 -0.64
CA ALA A 181 -9.14 11.23 0.32
C ALA A 181 -9.50 12.58 -0.34
N GLY A 182 -9.55 12.63 -1.69
CA GLY A 182 -9.94 13.83 -2.45
C GLY A 182 -8.77 14.70 -2.91
N PHE A 183 -7.52 14.26 -2.76
CA PHE A 183 -6.34 14.97 -3.23
C PHE A 183 -5.94 14.48 -4.64
N ASP A 184 -6.49 15.12 -5.65
CA ASP A 184 -6.42 14.64 -7.04
C ASP A 184 -5.19 15.14 -7.81
N LYS A 185 -4.56 16.24 -7.35
CA LYS A 185 -3.43 16.85 -8.07
C LYS A 185 -2.11 16.20 -7.72
N ILE A 186 -1.89 15.01 -8.28
CA ILE A 186 -0.71 14.17 -8.06
C ILE A 186 0.25 14.34 -9.22
N GLY A 187 1.49 14.77 -8.90
CA GLY A 187 2.58 14.96 -9.84
C GLY A 187 3.69 13.93 -9.73
N GLU A 188 4.57 13.92 -10.71
CA GLU A 188 5.76 13.08 -10.74
C GLU A 188 6.97 13.89 -11.21
N LYS A 189 8.12 13.66 -10.58
CA LYS A 189 9.40 14.29 -10.93
C LYS A 189 10.47 13.23 -11.18
N PRO A 190 11.17 13.25 -12.32
CA PRO A 190 12.39 12.43 -12.48
C PRO A 190 13.40 12.77 -11.40
N VAL A 191 13.93 11.75 -10.71
CA VAL A 191 14.88 11.91 -9.61
C VAL A 191 16.13 11.08 -9.85
N HIS A 192 17.27 11.58 -9.38
CA HIS A 192 18.51 10.84 -9.41
C HIS A 192 18.48 9.69 -8.40
N HIS A 193 18.88 8.51 -8.85
CA HIS A 193 18.96 7.32 -8.02
C HIS A 193 20.39 6.80 -7.98
N GLN A 194 20.94 6.70 -6.78
CA GLN A 194 22.30 6.21 -6.55
C GLN A 194 22.30 4.71 -6.26
N LYS A 195 23.48 4.08 -6.43
CA LYS A 195 23.67 2.71 -5.94
C LYS A 195 23.73 2.72 -4.43
N ARG A 196 23.12 1.70 -3.79
CA ARG A 196 23.21 1.50 -2.36
C ARG A 196 24.69 1.44 -1.94
N LYS A 197 25.05 2.24 -0.92
CA LYS A 197 26.42 2.36 -0.42
C LYS A 197 26.68 1.40 0.74
N PHE A 198 25.71 1.24 1.63
CA PHE A 198 25.79 0.41 2.83
C PHE A 198 24.71 -0.67 2.86
N GLY A 199 24.97 -1.75 3.61
CA GLY A 199 24.01 -2.81 3.88
C GLY A 199 23.76 -3.76 2.70
N VAL A 200 22.97 -4.81 2.95
CA VAL A 200 22.60 -5.85 1.96
C VAL A 200 21.13 -5.71 1.60
N SER A 201 20.81 -5.89 0.33
CA SER A 201 19.42 -5.89 -0.13
C SER A 201 18.65 -7.06 0.51
N LYS A 202 17.67 -6.77 1.34
CA LYS A 202 16.83 -7.76 2.06
C LYS A 202 15.75 -8.42 1.18
N PHE A 203 15.85 -8.32 -0.16
CA PHE A 203 14.82 -8.77 -1.09
C PHE A 203 15.07 -10.21 -1.59
N GLY A 204 14.22 -11.16 -1.16
CA GLY A 204 14.20 -12.56 -1.60
C GLY A 204 13.20 -12.86 -2.74
N MET A 205 13.19 -14.14 -3.21
CA MET A 205 12.30 -14.67 -4.28
C MET A 205 10.80 -14.55 -3.97
N ASN A 206 10.40 -14.48 -2.69
CA ASN A 206 9.00 -14.30 -2.26
C ASN A 206 8.37 -12.99 -2.75
N ARG A 207 9.18 -12.07 -3.28
CA ARG A 207 8.71 -10.77 -3.81
C ARG A 207 7.71 -10.91 -4.96
N PHE A 208 7.83 -11.97 -5.77
CA PHE A 208 6.94 -12.15 -6.92
C PHE A 208 5.53 -12.56 -6.47
N VAL A 209 5.46 -13.50 -5.54
CA VAL A 209 4.18 -13.96 -4.96
C VAL A 209 3.52 -12.82 -4.17
N ASN A 210 4.31 -12.14 -3.32
CA ASN A 210 3.81 -11.01 -2.57
C ASN A 210 3.36 -9.85 -3.47
N GLY A 211 4.11 -9.55 -4.55
CA GLY A 211 3.74 -8.53 -5.51
C GLY A 211 2.42 -8.83 -6.25
N PHE A 212 2.15 -10.10 -6.55
CA PHE A 212 0.87 -10.50 -7.15
C PHE A 212 -0.29 -10.38 -6.14
N LEU A 213 -0.09 -10.82 -4.91
CA LEU A 213 -1.08 -10.67 -3.83
C LEU A 213 -1.34 -9.20 -3.51
N ASP A 214 -0.29 -8.36 -3.51
CA ASP A 214 -0.40 -6.91 -3.33
C ASP A 214 -1.26 -6.28 -4.44
N LEU A 215 -1.06 -6.70 -5.71
CA LEU A 215 -1.87 -6.21 -6.83
C LEU A 215 -3.33 -6.65 -6.73
N MET A 216 -3.59 -7.89 -6.34
CA MET A 216 -4.95 -8.37 -6.10
C MET A 216 -5.61 -7.61 -4.96
N SER A 217 -4.90 -7.42 -3.86
CA SER A 217 -5.38 -6.64 -2.70
C SER A 217 -5.66 -5.19 -3.11
N LEU A 218 -4.76 -4.57 -3.87
CA LEU A 218 -4.97 -3.22 -4.39
C LEU A 218 -6.20 -3.13 -5.29
N TRP A 219 -6.35 -4.08 -6.23
CA TRP A 219 -7.53 -4.13 -7.11
C TRP A 219 -8.82 -4.26 -6.30
N PHE A 220 -8.82 -5.16 -5.32
CA PHE A 220 -9.98 -5.37 -4.46
C PHE A 220 -10.28 -4.13 -3.60
N LEU A 221 -9.27 -3.60 -2.90
CA LEU A 221 -9.42 -2.43 -2.03
C LEU A 221 -9.77 -1.17 -2.83
N SER A 222 -9.18 -0.98 -4.01
CA SER A 222 -9.47 0.19 -4.85
C SER A 222 -10.93 0.23 -5.34
N ARG A 223 -11.53 -0.93 -5.54
CA ARG A 223 -12.88 -1.03 -6.11
C ARG A 223 -13.95 -1.36 -5.07
N PHE A 224 -13.59 -2.12 -4.04
CA PHE A 224 -14.51 -2.70 -3.07
C PHE A 224 -14.13 -2.48 -1.61
N GLY A 225 -12.99 -1.80 -1.31
CA GLY A 225 -12.46 -1.65 0.04
C GLY A 225 -13.41 -0.97 1.03
N GLY A 226 -14.27 -0.07 0.55
CA GLY A 226 -15.33 0.52 1.36
C GLY A 226 -16.68 -0.19 1.25
N LYS A 227 -16.82 -1.21 0.37
CA LYS A 227 -18.09 -1.89 0.08
C LYS A 227 -17.87 -3.34 -0.36
N PRO A 228 -17.26 -4.21 0.47
CA PRO A 228 -17.00 -5.61 0.14
C PRO A 228 -18.27 -6.40 -0.17
N MET A 229 -19.40 -5.99 0.40
CA MET A 229 -20.71 -6.57 0.13
C MET A 229 -21.12 -6.45 -1.35
N HIS A 230 -20.73 -5.38 -2.04
CA HIS A 230 -21.04 -5.22 -3.47
C HIS A 230 -20.34 -6.25 -4.35
N PHE A 231 -19.15 -6.72 -4.00
CA PHE A 231 -18.45 -7.76 -4.75
C PHE A 231 -18.94 -9.16 -4.37
N PHE A 232 -18.80 -9.51 -3.10
CA PHE A 232 -19.12 -10.85 -2.62
C PHE A 232 -20.61 -11.12 -2.59
N GLY A 233 -21.42 -10.14 -2.18
CA GLY A 233 -22.87 -10.27 -2.13
C GLY A 233 -23.48 -10.43 -3.52
N THR A 234 -23.05 -9.60 -4.49
CA THR A 234 -23.55 -9.70 -5.88
C THR A 234 -23.15 -11.02 -6.51
N SER A 235 -21.88 -11.44 -6.36
CA SER A 235 -21.40 -12.73 -6.86
C SER A 235 -22.11 -13.90 -6.19
N GLY A 236 -22.37 -13.79 -4.88
CA GLY A 236 -23.10 -14.79 -4.09
C GLY A 236 -24.53 -14.95 -4.55
N ILE A 237 -25.26 -13.85 -4.75
CA ILE A 237 -26.64 -13.88 -5.26
C ILE A 237 -26.69 -14.49 -6.67
N LEU A 238 -25.77 -14.08 -7.57
CA LEU A 238 -25.71 -14.64 -8.91
C LEU A 238 -25.49 -16.16 -8.90
N MET A 239 -24.53 -16.61 -8.11
CA MET A 239 -24.19 -18.03 -7.99
C MET A 239 -25.34 -18.83 -7.38
N PHE A 240 -26.00 -18.27 -6.36
CA PHE A 240 -27.21 -18.87 -5.74
C PHE A 240 -28.33 -19.01 -6.78
N LEU A 241 -28.62 -17.96 -7.54
CA LEU A 241 -29.67 -17.99 -8.57
C LEU A 241 -29.39 -19.02 -9.66
N VAL A 242 -28.12 -19.13 -10.11
CA VAL A 242 -27.73 -20.14 -11.08
C VAL A 242 -27.97 -21.55 -10.54
N GLY A 243 -27.53 -21.83 -9.31
CA GLY A 243 -27.75 -23.13 -8.67
C GLY A 243 -29.22 -23.42 -8.42
N PHE A 244 -29.99 -22.41 -8.02
CA PHE A 244 -31.45 -22.53 -7.83
C PHE A 244 -32.19 -22.86 -9.15
N VAL A 245 -31.90 -22.12 -10.22
CA VAL A 245 -32.49 -22.36 -11.53
C VAL A 245 -32.15 -23.77 -12.04
N MET A 246 -30.88 -24.20 -11.89
CA MET A 246 -30.48 -25.57 -12.27
C MET A 246 -31.23 -26.63 -11.45
N THR A 247 -31.41 -26.41 -10.17
CA THR A 247 -32.18 -27.33 -9.29
C THR A 247 -33.63 -27.42 -9.72
N VAL A 248 -34.28 -26.26 -9.94
CA VAL A 248 -35.68 -26.22 -10.42
C VAL A 248 -35.81 -26.90 -11.76
N TRP A 249 -34.86 -26.68 -12.68
CA TRP A 249 -34.85 -27.35 -14.00
C TRP A 249 -34.78 -28.87 -13.86
N ILE A 250 -33.88 -29.41 -13.04
CA ILE A 250 -33.73 -30.86 -12.83
C ILE A 250 -35.02 -31.46 -12.28
N ILE A 251 -35.61 -30.79 -11.29
CA ILE A 251 -36.88 -31.25 -10.65
C ILE A 251 -38.02 -31.21 -11.68
N ALA A 252 -38.18 -30.12 -12.41
CA ALA A 252 -39.22 -29.97 -13.43
C ALA A 252 -39.08 -31.01 -14.53
N ALA A 253 -37.84 -31.23 -15.04
CA ALA A 253 -37.58 -32.27 -16.04
C ALA A 253 -37.93 -33.67 -15.54
N LYS A 254 -37.59 -33.99 -14.29
CA LYS A 254 -37.99 -35.29 -13.65
C LYS A 254 -39.48 -35.44 -13.61
N LEU A 255 -40.22 -34.44 -13.13
CA LEU A 255 -41.67 -34.48 -13.00
C LEU A 255 -42.33 -34.61 -14.40
N TYR A 256 -41.85 -33.89 -15.39
CA TYR A 256 -42.34 -33.98 -16.76
C TYR A 256 -42.16 -35.36 -17.33
N HIS A 257 -40.99 -36.00 -17.23
CA HIS A 257 -40.72 -37.33 -17.72
C HIS A 257 -41.56 -38.38 -16.97
N GLN A 258 -41.68 -38.24 -15.66
CA GLN A 258 -42.51 -39.13 -14.83
C GLN A 258 -43.99 -39.06 -15.24
N ALA A 259 -44.52 -37.85 -15.49
CA ALA A 259 -45.90 -37.66 -15.93
C ALA A 259 -46.17 -38.27 -17.31
N ASN A 260 -45.17 -38.32 -18.18
CA ASN A 260 -45.29 -38.91 -19.53
C ASN A 260 -44.88 -40.40 -19.61
N GLY A 261 -44.65 -41.06 -18.48
CA GLY A 261 -44.26 -42.49 -18.44
C GLY A 261 -42.83 -42.77 -19.00
N LEU A 262 -42.00 -41.74 -19.16
CA LEU A 262 -40.65 -41.85 -19.67
C LEU A 262 -39.66 -42.18 -18.53
N LYS A 263 -38.67 -43.03 -18.81
CA LYS A 263 -37.58 -43.32 -17.87
C LYS A 263 -36.70 -42.09 -17.71
N PHE A 264 -36.50 -41.63 -16.48
CA PHE A 264 -35.61 -40.55 -16.14
C PHE A 264 -34.61 -41.03 -15.06
N ARG A 265 -33.36 -40.60 -15.18
CA ARG A 265 -32.32 -40.92 -14.15
C ARG A 265 -32.71 -40.33 -12.79
N ALA A 266 -32.34 -40.98 -11.72
CA ALA A 266 -32.49 -40.38 -10.39
C ALA A 266 -31.79 -39.03 -10.34
N VAL A 267 -32.33 -38.09 -9.58
CA VAL A 267 -31.76 -36.73 -9.45
C VAL A 267 -30.33 -36.81 -8.95
N THR A 268 -30.06 -37.70 -8.00
CA THR A 268 -28.76 -37.95 -7.43
C THR A 268 -27.75 -38.59 -8.39
N ASP A 269 -28.19 -39.22 -9.46
CA ASP A 269 -27.31 -39.84 -10.46
C ASP A 269 -26.88 -38.86 -11.58
N GLN A 270 -27.30 -37.61 -11.43
CA GLN A 270 -27.00 -36.56 -12.41
C GLN A 270 -25.87 -35.67 -11.89
N PRO A 271 -24.74 -35.55 -12.61
CA PRO A 271 -23.65 -34.63 -12.20
C PRO A 271 -24.10 -33.18 -12.04
N LEU A 272 -25.10 -32.76 -12.82
CA LEU A 272 -25.66 -31.41 -12.78
C LEU A 272 -26.31 -31.09 -11.43
N PHE A 273 -26.85 -32.09 -10.71
CA PHE A 273 -27.41 -31.90 -9.36
C PHE A 273 -26.32 -31.48 -8.35
N TYR A 274 -25.17 -32.13 -8.41
CA TYR A 274 -24.06 -31.78 -7.51
C TYR A 274 -23.48 -30.40 -7.84
N LEU A 275 -23.42 -30.05 -9.13
CA LEU A 275 -23.00 -28.69 -9.54
C LEU A 275 -24.01 -27.63 -9.07
N ALA A 276 -25.30 -27.90 -9.17
CA ALA A 276 -26.34 -27.01 -8.67
C ALA A 276 -26.25 -26.83 -7.15
N LEU A 277 -26.09 -27.93 -6.41
CA LEU A 277 -25.93 -27.89 -4.95
C LEU A 277 -24.68 -27.10 -4.56
N LEU A 278 -23.55 -27.36 -5.22
CA LEU A 278 -22.30 -26.64 -5.00
C LEU A 278 -22.47 -25.13 -5.26
N ALA A 279 -23.14 -24.76 -6.35
CA ALA A 279 -23.39 -23.37 -6.69
C ALA A 279 -24.26 -22.65 -5.64
N VAL A 280 -25.30 -23.31 -5.12
CA VAL A 280 -26.13 -22.77 -4.04
C VAL A 280 -25.31 -22.54 -2.76
N VAL A 281 -24.53 -23.55 -2.34
CA VAL A 281 -23.71 -23.46 -1.13
C VAL A 281 -22.65 -22.37 -1.27
N LEU A 282 -21.91 -22.33 -2.38
CA LEU A 282 -20.92 -21.29 -2.66
C LEU A 282 -21.56 -19.90 -2.71
N GLY A 283 -22.76 -19.79 -3.30
CA GLY A 283 -23.52 -18.54 -3.33
C GLY A 283 -23.81 -17.99 -1.94
N VAL A 284 -24.30 -18.84 -1.04
CA VAL A 284 -24.54 -18.46 0.36
C VAL A 284 -23.24 -18.11 1.07
N MET A 285 -22.16 -18.90 0.89
CA MET A 285 -20.87 -18.62 1.52
C MET A 285 -20.30 -17.28 1.06
N LEU A 286 -20.34 -16.96 -0.23
CA LEU A 286 -19.88 -15.67 -0.77
C LEU A 286 -20.71 -14.52 -0.18
N PHE A 287 -22.03 -14.67 -0.11
CA PHE A 287 -22.90 -13.64 0.47
C PHE A 287 -22.54 -13.37 1.94
N LEU A 288 -22.37 -14.41 2.74
CA LEU A 288 -21.97 -14.29 4.14
C LEU A 288 -20.56 -13.67 4.28
N ALA A 289 -19.62 -14.06 3.40
CA ALA A 289 -18.29 -13.47 3.38
C ALA A 289 -18.34 -11.96 3.07
N GLY A 290 -19.23 -11.54 2.16
CA GLY A 290 -19.46 -10.12 1.87
C GLY A 290 -20.01 -9.37 3.09
N PHE A 291 -20.96 -9.93 3.77
CA PHE A 291 -21.54 -9.34 4.97
C PHE A 291 -20.52 -9.21 6.11
N LEU A 292 -19.76 -10.28 6.37
CA LEU A 292 -18.68 -10.24 7.36
C LEU A 292 -17.60 -9.22 6.99
N GLY A 293 -17.21 -9.16 5.70
CA GLY A 293 -16.26 -8.18 5.22
C GLY A 293 -16.72 -6.73 5.44
N GLU A 294 -18.00 -6.46 5.23
CA GLU A 294 -18.59 -5.14 5.49
C GLU A 294 -18.57 -4.80 7.00
N MET A 295 -18.94 -5.75 7.85
CA MET A 295 -18.89 -5.57 9.32
C MET A 295 -17.46 -5.31 9.80
N VAL A 296 -16.48 -6.08 9.32
CA VAL A 296 -15.06 -5.90 9.68
C VAL A 296 -14.55 -4.56 9.18
N SER A 297 -14.89 -4.18 7.95
CA SER A 297 -14.49 -2.88 7.38
C SER A 297 -15.04 -1.71 8.17
N SER A 298 -16.29 -1.80 8.64
CA SER A 298 -16.92 -0.74 9.43
C SER A 298 -16.43 -0.66 10.89
N SER A 299 -15.94 -1.76 11.44
CA SER A 299 -15.54 -1.85 12.86
C SER A 299 -14.07 -1.60 13.13
N ALA A 300 -13.27 -1.34 12.10
CA ALA A 300 -11.81 -1.26 12.22
C ALA A 300 -11.33 0.11 12.74
N THR A 301 -11.61 0.43 13.99
CA THR A 301 -11.21 1.68 14.67
C THR A 301 -9.78 1.70 15.20
N GLU A 302 -9.09 0.56 15.27
CA GLU A 302 -7.76 0.45 15.91
C GLU A 302 -6.65 -0.07 14.99
N ARG A 303 -6.69 0.23 13.70
CA ARG A 303 -5.69 -0.29 12.73
C ARG A 303 -4.26 0.17 13.02
N ASN A 304 -4.10 1.34 13.64
CA ASN A 304 -2.83 2.01 13.82
C ASN A 304 -2.38 2.07 15.30
N ASN A 305 -2.74 1.09 16.11
CA ASN A 305 -2.29 1.00 17.49
C ASN A 305 -0.88 0.37 17.56
N TYR A 306 0.16 1.21 17.45
CA TYR A 306 1.57 0.80 17.50
C TYR A 306 2.17 1.06 18.88
N GLN A 307 2.92 0.08 19.40
CA GLN A 307 3.63 0.22 20.66
C GLN A 307 4.95 0.98 20.46
N ILE A 308 4.93 2.26 20.75
CA ILE A 308 6.12 3.11 20.73
C ILE A 308 6.91 2.88 22.02
N LYS A 309 8.21 2.63 21.89
CA LYS A 309 9.11 2.45 23.03
C LYS A 309 9.63 3.79 23.52
N GLU A 310 10.04 4.65 22.62
CA GLU A 310 10.70 5.93 22.93
C GLU A 310 10.40 6.97 21.85
N ARG A 311 10.32 8.25 22.26
CA ARG A 311 10.32 9.43 21.38
C ARG A 311 11.35 10.41 21.88
N ILE A 312 12.12 11.06 21.00
CA ILE A 312 13.17 12.05 21.29
C ILE A 312 13.08 13.21 20.29
#